data_aa1ad3dd115095337cb9a02030e35387
#
_entry.id   aa1ad3dd115095337cb9a02030e35387
#
_cell.length_a   1.000
_cell.length_b   1.000
_cell.length_c   1.000
_cell.angle_alpha   90.00
_cell.angle_beta   90.00
_cell.angle_gamma   90.00
#
_symmetry.space_group_name_H-M   'P 1'
#
loop_
_entity.id
_entity.type
_entity.pdbx_description
1 polymer ?
#
loop_
_entity_poly.entity_id
_entity_poly.type
_entity_poly.pdbx_seq_one_letter_code
_entity_poly.pdbx_strand_id
1 'polypeptide(L)'
;MMNYAQSKYKNNRTFVPRKPVKTFRDLDIYQQTLNCAVIVVKNVRPILTKLKYPFIDGITDCAMSVPLFIGEAHSIRFGNFALGLQLIEKAMSGCNKMIIYLEHSKGMYGEKVEADVLDELIARYAEARTKTFHLEQSWKKWGTAPRAITPAKIKL
;
A
#
# COMPACT_ATOMS: atom_id res chain seq x y z
N MET A 1 -23.77 -40.01 -15.67
CA MET A 1 -22.95 -39.94 -14.43
C MET A 1 -21.75 -39.04 -14.72
N MET A 2 -21.76 -37.85 -14.19
CA MET A 2 -20.62 -36.93 -14.33
C MET A 2 -19.64 -37.18 -13.16
N ASN A 3 -18.44 -37.65 -13.50
CA ASN A 3 -17.34 -37.75 -12.56
C ASN A 3 -16.81 -36.34 -12.27
N TYR A 4 -17.11 -35.83 -11.08
CA TYR A 4 -16.43 -34.68 -10.55
C TYR A 4 -15.00 -35.09 -10.15
N ALA A 5 -14.06 -34.82 -11.02
CA ALA A 5 -12.65 -34.87 -10.66
C ALA A 5 -12.40 -33.76 -9.63
N GLN A 6 -12.23 -34.15 -8.38
CA GLN A 6 -11.75 -33.28 -7.33
C GLN A 6 -10.35 -32.80 -7.71
N SER A 7 -10.26 -31.58 -8.18
CA SER A 7 -8.99 -30.87 -8.32
C SER A 7 -8.40 -30.68 -6.92
N LYS A 8 -7.45 -31.55 -6.57
CA LYS A 8 -6.61 -31.36 -5.41
C LYS A 8 -5.68 -30.17 -5.68
N TYR A 9 -6.12 -28.98 -5.36
CA TYR A 9 -5.21 -27.88 -5.17
C TYR A 9 -4.32 -28.19 -3.97
N LYS A 10 -3.19 -28.84 -4.25
CA LYS A 10 -2.08 -28.86 -3.30
C LYS A 10 -1.59 -27.43 -3.18
N ASN A 11 -2.04 -26.74 -2.15
CA ASN A 11 -1.41 -25.52 -1.68
C ASN A 11 0.00 -25.90 -1.18
N ASN A 12 0.93 -26.07 -2.09
CA ASN A 12 2.35 -26.06 -1.77
C ASN A 12 2.73 -24.60 -1.45
N ARG A 13 2.26 -24.11 -0.31
CA ARG A 13 2.88 -22.96 0.32
C ARG A 13 4.23 -23.45 0.85
N THR A 14 5.24 -23.45 -0.01
CA THR A 14 6.62 -23.51 0.43
C THR A 14 6.79 -22.35 1.41
N PHE A 15 7.12 -22.69 2.66
CA PHE A 15 7.48 -21.71 3.66
C PHE A 15 8.74 -21.00 3.16
N VAL A 16 8.54 -19.83 2.55
CA VAL A 16 9.64 -18.93 2.25
C VAL A 16 9.83 -18.07 3.50
N PRO A 17 10.97 -18.20 4.21
CA PRO A 17 11.25 -17.34 5.35
C PRO A 17 11.13 -15.88 4.90
N ARG A 18 10.28 -15.11 5.55
CA ARG A 18 10.18 -13.68 5.28
C ARG A 18 11.52 -13.05 5.60
N LYS A 19 12.12 -12.35 4.63
CA LYS A 19 13.30 -11.54 4.88
C LYS A 19 12.97 -10.54 5.99
N PRO A 20 13.85 -10.37 7.00
CA PRO A 20 13.62 -9.39 8.03
C PRO A 20 13.55 -7.98 7.41
N VAL A 21 12.56 -7.20 7.83
CA VAL A 21 12.39 -5.81 7.40
C VAL A 21 13.45 -4.96 8.09
N LYS A 22 14.45 -4.53 7.35
CA LYS A 22 15.54 -3.66 7.83
C LYS A 22 15.23 -2.19 7.58
N THR A 23 14.69 -1.87 6.40
CA THR A 23 14.34 -0.51 5.98
C THR A 23 12.92 -0.50 5.42
N PHE A 24 12.37 0.71 5.24
CA PHE A 24 11.06 0.86 4.60
C PHE A 24 11.00 0.25 3.18
N ARG A 25 12.15 0.15 2.50
CA ARG A 25 12.26 -0.46 1.16
C ARG A 25 11.91 -1.94 1.15
N ASP A 26 12.10 -2.63 2.28
CA ASP A 26 11.78 -4.04 2.42
C ASP A 26 10.28 -4.29 2.64
N LEU A 27 9.50 -3.24 2.88
CA LEU A 27 8.06 -3.33 3.00
C LEU A 27 7.42 -3.56 1.63
N ASP A 28 6.66 -4.63 1.49
CA ASP A 28 5.93 -4.97 0.28
C ASP A 28 4.95 -3.85 -0.12
N ILE A 29 4.26 -3.26 0.85
CA ILE A 29 3.34 -2.15 0.64
C ILE A 29 4.03 -0.90 0.07
N TYR A 30 5.28 -0.65 0.45
CA TYR A 30 6.06 0.46 -0.12
C TYR A 30 6.35 0.21 -1.59
N GLN A 31 6.87 -0.95 -1.93
CA GLN A 31 7.18 -1.33 -3.32
C GLN A 31 5.93 -1.33 -4.19
N GLN A 32 4.84 -1.87 -3.70
CA GLN A 32 3.58 -1.97 -4.42
C GLN A 32 2.98 -0.59 -4.69
N THR A 33 2.94 0.30 -3.70
CA THR A 33 2.39 1.65 -3.86
C THR A 33 3.30 2.56 -4.67
N LEU A 34 4.60 2.39 -4.59
CA LEU A 34 5.56 3.07 -5.47
C LEU A 34 5.32 2.68 -6.93
N ASN A 35 5.17 1.40 -7.22
CA ASN A 35 4.85 0.90 -8.55
C ASN A 35 3.53 1.49 -9.07
N CYS A 36 2.50 1.51 -8.24
CA CYS A 36 1.22 2.13 -8.60
C CYS A 36 1.39 3.62 -8.94
N ALA A 37 2.16 4.36 -8.16
CA ALA A 37 2.43 5.77 -8.39
C ALA A 37 3.10 6.00 -9.76
N VAL A 38 4.08 5.17 -10.11
CA VAL A 38 4.77 5.24 -11.40
C VAL A 38 3.80 4.98 -12.56
N ILE A 39 2.95 3.96 -12.45
CA ILE A 39 1.93 3.66 -13.47
C ILE A 39 0.94 4.82 -13.62
N VAL A 40 0.47 5.40 -12.51
CA VAL A 40 -0.44 6.55 -12.53
C VAL A 40 0.18 7.72 -13.28
N VAL A 41 1.40 8.08 -12.95
CA VAL A 41 2.08 9.24 -13.55
C VAL A 41 2.42 9.01 -15.02
N LYS A 42 2.87 7.82 -15.39
CA LYS A 42 3.29 7.51 -16.76
C LYS A 42 2.15 7.17 -17.70
N ASN A 43 1.16 6.42 -17.23
CA ASN A 43 0.15 5.81 -18.10
C ASN A 43 -1.25 6.42 -17.91
N VAL A 44 -1.63 6.81 -16.71
CA VAL A 44 -2.98 7.31 -16.42
C VAL A 44 -3.06 8.83 -16.58
N ARG A 45 -2.14 9.56 -15.96
CA ARG A 45 -2.12 11.02 -16.00
C ARG A 45 -2.13 11.62 -17.41
N PRO A 46 -1.35 11.13 -18.38
CA PRO A 46 -1.37 11.69 -19.75
C PRO A 46 -2.75 11.61 -20.42
N ILE A 47 -3.45 10.50 -20.25
CA ILE A 47 -4.79 10.29 -20.80
C ILE A 47 -5.79 11.23 -20.12
N LEU A 48 -5.77 11.28 -18.79
CA LEU A 48 -6.65 12.14 -18.00
C LEU A 48 -6.39 13.64 -18.25
N THR A 49 -5.15 14.02 -18.52
CA THR A 49 -4.80 15.39 -18.91
C THR A 49 -5.45 15.78 -20.25
N LYS A 50 -5.40 14.90 -21.24
CA LYS A 50 -6.07 15.10 -22.54
C LYS A 50 -7.58 15.20 -22.40
N LEU A 51 -8.18 14.44 -21.49
CA LEU A 51 -9.62 14.45 -21.21
C LEU A 51 -10.04 15.60 -20.32
N LYS A 52 -9.10 16.39 -19.83
CA LYS A 52 -9.33 17.52 -18.91
C LYS A 52 -10.01 17.10 -17.60
N TYR A 53 -9.55 15.98 -17.05
CA TYR A 53 -10.02 15.49 -15.74
C TYR A 53 -9.80 16.56 -14.66
N PRO A 54 -10.85 16.95 -13.89
CA PRO A 54 -10.76 18.09 -12.97
C PRO A 54 -9.77 17.91 -11.82
N PHE A 55 -9.52 16.66 -11.39
CA PHE A 55 -8.64 16.33 -10.27
C PHE A 55 -7.28 15.76 -10.70
N ILE A 56 -6.74 16.24 -11.82
CA ILE A 56 -5.47 15.75 -12.36
C ILE A 56 -4.31 15.93 -11.37
N ASP A 57 -4.24 17.06 -10.68
CA ASP A 57 -3.23 17.31 -9.67
C ASP A 57 -3.52 16.50 -8.40
N GLY A 58 -4.78 16.38 -8.02
CA GLY A 58 -5.20 15.58 -6.86
C GLY A 58 -4.83 14.11 -6.97
N ILE A 59 -5.11 13.48 -8.11
CA ILE A 59 -4.75 12.07 -8.33
C ILE A 59 -3.23 11.87 -8.35
N THR A 60 -2.49 12.78 -8.96
CA THR A 60 -1.03 12.74 -9.03
C THR A 60 -0.42 12.87 -7.63
N ASP A 61 -0.82 13.89 -6.89
CA ASP A 61 -0.31 14.16 -5.54
C ASP A 61 -0.65 13.01 -4.58
N CYS A 62 -1.87 12.48 -4.66
CA CYS A 62 -2.29 11.35 -3.84
C CYS A 62 -1.45 10.10 -4.14
N ALA A 63 -1.29 9.75 -5.42
CA ALA A 63 -0.50 8.58 -5.83
C ALA A 63 0.94 8.66 -5.35
N MET A 64 1.56 9.84 -5.46
CA MET A 64 2.94 10.07 -5.04
C MET A 64 3.08 10.10 -3.51
N SER A 65 2.07 10.55 -2.79
CA SER A 65 2.10 10.72 -1.33
C SER A 65 1.99 9.39 -0.58
N VAL A 66 1.29 8.39 -1.11
CA VAL A 66 1.08 7.11 -0.40
C VAL A 66 2.40 6.42 -0.05
N PRO A 67 3.34 6.18 -0.98
CA PRO A 67 4.61 5.58 -0.61
C PRO A 67 5.47 6.47 0.29
N LEU A 68 5.35 7.79 0.19
CA LEU A 68 6.02 8.73 1.10
C LEU A 68 5.52 8.56 2.54
N PHE A 69 4.22 8.47 2.75
CA PHE A 69 3.65 8.23 4.08
C PHE A 69 4.11 6.90 4.68
N ILE A 70 4.17 5.85 3.87
CA ILE A 70 4.63 4.53 4.32
C ILE A 70 6.10 4.59 4.73
N GLY A 71 6.97 5.17 3.91
CA GLY A 71 8.39 5.30 4.19
C GLY A 71 8.66 6.15 5.43
N GLU A 72 7.99 7.28 5.55
CA GLU A 72 8.11 8.17 6.70
C GLU A 72 7.60 7.51 7.99
N ALA A 73 6.44 6.85 7.93
CA ALA A 73 5.88 6.13 9.07
C ALA A 73 6.84 5.07 9.61
N HIS A 74 7.41 4.26 8.73
CA HIS A 74 8.37 3.23 9.11
C HIS A 74 9.64 3.85 9.74
N SER A 75 10.10 4.97 9.20
CA SER A 75 11.32 5.62 9.66
C SER A 75 11.16 6.27 11.03
N ILE A 76 9.98 6.83 11.33
CA ILE A 76 9.77 7.64 12.55
C ILE A 76 9.17 6.87 13.72
N ARG A 77 8.56 5.70 13.48
CA ARG A 77 7.77 4.96 14.47
C ARG A 77 8.49 4.63 15.79
N PHE A 78 9.81 4.48 15.74
CA PHE A 78 10.60 4.17 16.95
C PHE A 78 10.85 5.41 17.81
N GLY A 79 10.97 6.58 17.18
CA GLY A 79 11.14 7.84 17.88
C GLY A 79 9.81 8.50 18.29
N ASN A 80 8.79 8.33 17.45
CA ASN A 80 7.45 8.85 17.66
C ASN A 80 6.40 7.87 17.12
N PHE A 81 5.99 6.94 17.95
CA PHE A 81 5.06 5.89 17.58
C PHE A 81 3.68 6.42 17.15
N ALA A 82 3.14 7.40 17.89
CA ALA A 82 1.86 8.01 17.58
C ALA A 82 1.84 8.65 16.18
N LEU A 83 2.91 9.37 15.82
CA LEU A 83 3.05 9.97 14.50
C LEU A 83 3.21 8.88 13.42
N GLY A 84 3.95 7.81 13.71
CA GLY A 84 4.08 6.66 12.82
C GLY A 84 2.71 6.04 12.48
N LEU A 85 1.83 5.85 13.47
CA LEU A 85 0.47 5.36 13.27
C LEU A 85 -0.39 6.34 12.45
N GLN A 86 -0.29 7.64 12.71
CA GLN A 86 -1.02 8.65 11.93
C GLN A 86 -0.62 8.64 10.46
N LEU A 87 0.66 8.47 10.17
CA LEU A 87 1.17 8.42 8.79
C LEU A 87 0.72 7.14 8.08
N ILE A 88 0.67 6.00 8.77
CA ILE A 88 0.11 4.76 8.22
C ILE A 88 -1.38 4.92 7.92
N GLU A 89 -2.14 5.57 8.77
CA GLU A 89 -3.55 5.86 8.52
C GLU A 89 -3.75 6.80 7.33
N LYS A 90 -2.86 7.78 7.14
CA LYS A 90 -2.85 8.61 5.94
C LYS A 90 -2.55 7.81 4.67
N ALA A 91 -1.66 6.84 4.75
CA ALA A 91 -1.39 5.95 3.63
C ALA A 91 -2.62 5.10 3.27
N MET A 92 -3.33 4.55 4.25
CA MET A 92 -4.58 3.82 4.03
C MET A 92 -5.66 4.70 3.41
N SER A 93 -5.85 5.91 3.93
CA SER A 93 -6.77 6.91 3.36
C SER A 93 -6.39 7.25 1.93
N GLY A 94 -5.09 7.39 1.65
CA GLY A 94 -4.58 7.64 0.31
C GLY A 94 -4.90 6.52 -0.68
N CYS A 95 -4.77 5.27 -0.27
CA CYS A 95 -5.17 4.11 -1.09
C CYS A 95 -6.66 4.17 -1.44
N ASN A 96 -7.53 4.46 -0.49
CA ASN A 96 -8.96 4.61 -0.73
C ASN A 96 -9.27 5.81 -1.64
N LYS A 97 -8.60 6.94 -1.45
CA LYS A 97 -8.74 8.11 -2.34
C LYS A 97 -8.33 7.79 -3.78
N MET A 98 -7.26 7.03 -3.96
CA MET A 98 -6.85 6.59 -5.29
C MET A 98 -7.92 5.73 -5.96
N ILE A 99 -8.54 4.81 -5.24
CA ILE A 99 -9.66 4.02 -5.75
C ILE A 99 -10.79 4.94 -6.23
N ILE A 100 -11.15 5.94 -5.45
CA ILE A 100 -12.20 6.90 -5.82
C ILE A 100 -11.83 7.68 -7.08
N TYR A 101 -10.61 8.21 -7.18
CA TYR A 101 -10.16 8.91 -8.38
C TYR A 101 -10.21 8.03 -9.63
N LEU A 102 -9.82 6.77 -9.51
CA LEU A 102 -9.84 5.82 -10.61
C LEU A 102 -11.27 5.43 -11.01
N GLU A 103 -12.15 5.27 -10.05
CA GLU A 103 -13.58 5.02 -10.30
C GLU A 103 -14.28 6.25 -10.92
N HIS A 104 -13.95 7.48 -10.48
CA HIS A 104 -14.37 8.71 -11.16
C HIS A 104 -13.99 8.68 -12.64
N SER A 105 -12.73 8.36 -12.92
CA SER A 105 -12.20 8.34 -14.27
C SER A 105 -12.92 7.35 -15.17
N LYS A 106 -13.21 6.17 -14.66
CA LYS A 106 -14.01 5.15 -15.36
C LYS A 106 -15.44 5.64 -15.60
N GLY A 107 -16.07 6.18 -14.58
CA GLY A 107 -17.46 6.66 -14.65
C GLY A 107 -17.63 7.85 -15.59
N MET A 108 -16.68 8.79 -15.60
CA MET A 108 -16.75 10.00 -16.42
C MET A 108 -16.39 9.75 -17.88
N TYR A 109 -15.44 8.88 -18.17
CA TYR A 109 -14.83 8.78 -19.49
C TYR A 109 -15.06 7.44 -20.19
N GLY A 110 -15.48 6.40 -19.47
CA GLY A 110 -15.84 5.12 -20.06
C GLY A 110 -14.71 4.53 -20.92
N GLU A 111 -15.01 4.29 -22.20
CA GLU A 111 -14.07 3.69 -23.16
C GLU A 111 -12.87 4.57 -23.52
N LYS A 112 -12.89 5.86 -23.18
CA LYS A 112 -11.78 6.78 -23.46
C LYS A 112 -10.57 6.58 -22.54
N VAL A 113 -10.74 5.83 -21.47
CA VAL A 113 -9.67 5.40 -20.56
C VAL A 113 -9.40 3.92 -20.74
N GLU A 114 -8.18 3.48 -20.40
CA GLU A 114 -7.83 2.07 -20.41
C GLU A 114 -8.40 1.36 -19.17
N ALA A 115 -9.63 0.86 -19.28
CA ALA A 115 -10.38 0.28 -18.16
C ALA A 115 -9.59 -0.84 -17.46
N ASP A 116 -8.88 -1.69 -18.20
CA ASP A 116 -8.11 -2.81 -17.63
C ASP A 116 -6.96 -2.31 -16.73
N VAL A 117 -6.28 -1.23 -17.14
CA VAL A 117 -5.22 -0.61 -16.33
C VAL A 117 -5.79 0.00 -15.05
N LEU A 118 -6.92 0.70 -15.16
CA LEU A 118 -7.59 1.28 -14.01
C LEU A 118 -8.11 0.23 -13.05
N ASP A 119 -8.72 -0.83 -13.55
CA ASP A 119 -9.23 -1.95 -12.72
C ASP A 119 -8.07 -2.66 -11.99
N GLU A 120 -6.95 -2.87 -12.65
CA GLU A 120 -5.77 -3.44 -12.01
C GLU A 120 -5.21 -2.54 -10.91
N LEU A 121 -5.13 -1.24 -11.15
CA LEU A 121 -4.70 -0.27 -10.14
C LEU A 121 -5.67 -0.23 -8.95
N ILE A 122 -6.97 -0.25 -9.19
CA ILE A 122 -7.99 -0.32 -8.13
C ILE A 122 -7.77 -1.57 -7.26
N ALA A 123 -7.56 -2.73 -7.87
CA ALA A 123 -7.29 -3.96 -7.15
C ALA A 123 -6.00 -3.89 -6.33
N ARG A 124 -4.93 -3.32 -6.88
CA ARG A 124 -3.64 -3.15 -6.19
C ARG A 124 -3.74 -2.19 -5.01
N TYR A 125 -4.47 -1.07 -5.14
CA TYR A 125 -4.69 -0.16 -4.04
C TYR A 125 -5.55 -0.76 -2.94
N ALA A 126 -6.57 -1.55 -3.29
CA ALA A 126 -7.38 -2.28 -2.32
C ALA A 126 -6.54 -3.29 -1.54
N GLU A 127 -5.67 -4.03 -2.21
CA GLU A 127 -4.73 -4.96 -1.57
C GLU A 127 -3.72 -4.23 -0.68
N ALA A 128 -3.13 -3.14 -1.17
CA ALA A 128 -2.18 -2.33 -0.41
C ALA A 128 -2.84 -1.75 0.85
N ARG A 129 -4.08 -1.28 0.75
CA ARG A 129 -4.84 -0.79 1.90
C ARG A 129 -5.01 -1.89 2.96
N THR A 130 -5.40 -3.08 2.56
CA THR A 130 -5.58 -4.22 3.48
C THR A 130 -4.26 -4.61 4.15
N LYS A 131 -3.18 -4.70 3.39
CA LYS A 131 -1.84 -5.01 3.94
C LYS A 131 -1.35 -3.91 4.89
N THR A 132 -1.64 -2.65 4.59
CA THR A 132 -1.28 -1.52 5.45
C THR A 132 -2.04 -1.56 6.77
N PHE A 133 -3.33 -1.92 6.73
CA PHE A 133 -4.11 -2.17 7.93
C PHE A 133 -3.50 -3.27 8.81
N HIS A 134 -3.10 -4.38 8.21
CA HIS A 134 -2.45 -5.48 8.95
C HIS A 134 -1.11 -5.04 9.55
N LEU A 135 -0.34 -4.23 8.84
CA LEU A 135 0.90 -3.66 9.37
C LEU A 135 0.62 -2.76 10.59
N GLU A 136 -0.38 -1.90 10.50
CA GLU A 136 -0.81 -1.06 11.62
C GLU A 136 -1.19 -1.89 12.84
N GLN A 137 -1.99 -2.95 12.65
CA GLN A 137 -2.37 -3.85 13.74
C GLN A 137 -1.14 -4.54 14.35
N SER A 138 -0.19 -4.96 13.53
CA SER A 138 1.07 -5.53 13.98
C SER A 138 1.89 -4.54 14.82
N TRP A 139 1.97 -3.29 14.39
CA TRP A 139 2.66 -2.25 15.13
C TRP A 139 1.97 -1.96 16.48
N LYS A 140 0.65 -1.88 16.51
CA LYS A 140 -0.11 -1.70 17.75
C LYS A 140 0.10 -2.85 18.73
N LYS A 141 0.17 -4.08 18.23
CA LYS A 141 0.39 -5.27 19.04
C LYS A 141 1.80 -5.34 19.63
N TRP A 142 2.84 -5.04 18.85
CA TRP A 142 4.24 -5.26 19.19
C TRP A 142 4.99 -3.98 19.53
N GLY A 143 4.61 -2.85 18.97
CA GLY A 143 5.30 -1.56 19.14
C GLY A 143 5.10 -0.93 20.51
N THR A 144 4.02 -1.28 21.22
CA THR A 144 3.71 -0.79 22.58
C THR A 144 4.21 -1.72 23.69
N ALA A 145 4.70 -2.93 23.34
CA ALA A 145 5.34 -3.78 24.33
C ALA A 145 6.58 -3.05 24.88
N PRO A 146 6.71 -2.84 26.22
CA PRO A 146 7.89 -2.22 26.76
C PRO A 146 9.08 -3.08 26.33
N ARG A 147 10.02 -2.49 25.57
CA ARG A 147 11.31 -3.14 25.35
C ARG A 147 11.87 -3.38 26.74
N ALA A 148 12.14 -4.65 27.09
CA ALA A 148 12.91 -4.97 28.27
C ALA A 148 14.20 -4.17 28.16
N ILE A 149 14.30 -3.08 28.96
CA ILE A 149 15.53 -2.34 29.12
C ILE A 149 16.46 -3.32 29.84
N THR A 150 17.34 -3.95 29.08
CA THR A 150 18.40 -4.71 29.68
C THR A 150 19.24 -3.70 30.43
N PRO A 151 19.30 -3.76 31.76
CA PRO A 151 20.12 -2.81 32.51
C PRO A 151 21.54 -2.95 31.99
N ALA A 152 22.10 -1.85 31.48
CA ALA A 152 23.50 -1.78 31.15
C ALA A 152 24.26 -2.29 32.38
N LYS A 153 25.03 -3.36 32.25
CA LYS A 153 25.95 -3.78 33.31
C LYS A 153 26.92 -2.62 33.55
N ILE A 154 26.64 -1.85 34.57
CA ILE A 154 27.61 -0.88 35.08
C ILE A 154 28.76 -1.73 35.61
N LYS A 155 29.85 -1.81 34.88
CA LYS A 155 31.11 -2.27 35.41
C LYS A 155 31.62 -1.18 36.33
N LEU A 156 31.54 -1.43 37.64
CA LEU A 156 32.30 -0.71 38.62
C LEU A 156 33.78 -1.09 38.48
#